data_ee94c6ee4cd335eb8027b36a4937af13
#
_entry.id   ee94c6ee4cd335eb8027b36a4937af13
#
_cell.length_a   1.000
_cell.length_b   1.000
_cell.length_c   1.000
_cell.angle_alpha   90.00
_cell.angle_beta   90.00
_cell.angle_gamma   90.00
#
_symmetry.space_group_name_H-M   'P 1'
#
loop_
_entity.id
_entity.type
_entity.pdbx_description
1 polymer ?
#
loop_
_entity_poly.entity_id
_entity_poly.type
_entity_poly.pdbx_seq_one_letter_code
_entity_poly.pdbx_strand_id
1 'polypeptide(L)'
;MKFRCEREALAEALATAGRAATGRSGALPVLSGLRLELRGSTLSVTGTDLDLTIQLSLEVGGEVDGGIVVPARLVADIVRSLGSGAVDVVAEADDVSISNGRSHFTVRPLSFDDYPKLTSSVSSSVTLPAAQFGDALRQVVRAASTDEARPILTGVMMAAEGDGLRMVATDSYRLAVRDLAGQQVLSADQKVLIPGRALNELQRLVGNGDEVTMRLGDRDATFEVGSTRLTTRLIEGEFPNYRQLIPPSHPNTLTVEREPLLEAIRRVKILAKDATPVKLQMGGDTLKLTAITQDVGNASEELDALFEGTELTVAFNPDYFAAGVEACQGDSVTLSTIDALKPAVLRGSANTDYLYLLMPVRVP
;
A
#
# COMPACT_ATOMS: atom_id res chain seq x y z
N MET A 1 -28.07 -14.08 -16.62
CA MET A 1 -27.95 -12.82 -15.87
C MET A 1 -28.12 -11.63 -16.82
N LYS A 2 -28.92 -10.61 -16.43
CA LYS A 2 -29.07 -9.42 -17.27
C LYS A 2 -29.17 -8.17 -16.40
N PHE A 3 -28.40 -7.12 -16.72
CA PHE A 3 -28.42 -5.83 -16.03
C PHE A 3 -27.95 -4.69 -16.90
N ARG A 4 -28.26 -3.48 -16.48
CA ARG A 4 -27.83 -2.20 -17.05
C ARG A 4 -27.16 -1.36 -15.98
N CYS A 5 -26.01 -0.76 -16.29
CA CYS A 5 -25.21 0.01 -15.34
C CYS A 5 -24.53 1.19 -16.04
N GLU A 6 -24.26 2.27 -15.32
CA GLU A 6 -23.42 3.36 -15.83
C GLU A 6 -21.98 2.87 -16.07
N ARG A 7 -21.42 3.24 -17.23
CA ARG A 7 -20.08 2.79 -17.69
C ARG A 7 -18.99 3.08 -16.66
N GLU A 8 -18.98 4.29 -16.12
CA GLU A 8 -17.97 4.73 -15.15
C GLU A 8 -17.97 3.85 -13.89
N ALA A 9 -19.15 3.62 -13.32
CA ALA A 9 -19.32 2.80 -12.12
C ALA A 9 -18.88 1.35 -12.37
N LEU A 10 -19.30 0.78 -13.50
CA LEU A 10 -18.92 -0.59 -13.87
C LEU A 10 -17.41 -0.70 -14.13
N ALA A 11 -16.80 0.28 -14.84
CA ALA A 11 -15.38 0.30 -15.13
C ALA A 11 -14.53 0.41 -13.85
N GLU A 12 -14.93 1.24 -12.90
CA GLU A 12 -14.26 1.38 -11.60
C GLU A 12 -14.36 0.09 -10.79
N ALA A 13 -15.55 -0.52 -10.75
CA ALA A 13 -15.78 -1.77 -10.04
C ALA A 13 -14.92 -2.92 -10.59
N LEU A 14 -14.90 -3.09 -11.91
CA LEU A 14 -14.09 -4.12 -12.58
C LEU A 14 -12.59 -3.88 -12.37
N ALA A 15 -12.12 -2.62 -12.47
CA ALA A 15 -10.72 -2.26 -12.24
C ALA A 15 -10.31 -2.50 -10.78
N THR A 16 -11.18 -2.19 -9.83
CA THR A 16 -10.91 -2.35 -8.40
C THR A 16 -10.83 -3.82 -8.01
N ALA A 17 -11.83 -4.63 -8.35
CA ALA A 17 -11.79 -6.06 -8.08
C ALA A 17 -10.68 -6.77 -8.87
N GLY A 18 -10.39 -6.29 -10.08
CA GLY A 18 -9.35 -6.82 -10.97
C GLY A 18 -7.94 -6.77 -10.39
N ARG A 19 -7.67 -5.88 -9.41
CA ARG A 19 -6.38 -5.82 -8.72
C ARG A 19 -6.08 -7.07 -7.89
N ALA A 20 -7.11 -7.80 -7.46
CA ALA A 20 -6.95 -9.10 -6.79
C ALA A 20 -6.94 -10.28 -7.79
N ALA A 21 -7.47 -10.12 -9.00
CA ALA A 21 -7.55 -11.18 -10.02
C ALA A 21 -6.26 -11.25 -10.86
N THR A 22 -5.12 -11.56 -10.25
CA THR A 22 -3.80 -11.46 -10.91
C THR A 22 -3.36 -12.71 -11.67
N GLY A 23 -4.07 -13.85 -11.53
CA GLY A 23 -3.70 -15.12 -12.19
C GLY A 23 -2.31 -15.67 -11.82
N ARG A 24 -1.70 -15.13 -10.75
CA ARG A 24 -0.33 -15.53 -10.32
C ARG A 24 -0.18 -16.98 -9.93
N SER A 25 -1.24 -17.62 -9.45
CA SER A 25 -1.21 -19.04 -9.21
C SER A 25 -1.55 -19.78 -10.50
N GLY A 26 -0.56 -20.19 -11.29
CA GLY A 26 -0.73 -20.95 -12.55
C GLY A 26 -1.55 -22.24 -12.46
N ALA A 27 -2.07 -22.57 -11.28
CA ALA A 27 -2.86 -23.75 -11.01
C ALA A 27 -4.36 -23.61 -11.34
N LEU A 28 -4.93 -22.39 -11.29
CA LEU A 28 -6.36 -22.16 -11.48
C LEU A 28 -6.61 -20.98 -12.44
N PRO A 29 -6.81 -21.23 -13.73
CA PRO A 29 -7.06 -20.17 -14.72
C PRO A 29 -8.25 -19.26 -14.39
N VAL A 30 -9.25 -19.76 -13.67
CA VAL A 30 -10.44 -19.01 -13.24
C VAL A 30 -10.10 -17.83 -12.34
N LEU A 31 -8.95 -17.84 -11.63
CA LEU A 31 -8.49 -16.73 -10.79
C LEU A 31 -8.00 -15.49 -11.60
N SER A 32 -7.87 -15.62 -12.93
CA SER A 32 -7.70 -14.49 -13.83
C SER A 32 -9.02 -13.79 -14.17
N GLY A 33 -10.14 -14.30 -13.66
CA GLY A 33 -11.49 -13.82 -13.87
C GLY A 33 -12.05 -13.02 -12.71
N LEU A 34 -13.12 -12.27 -13.00
CA LEU A 34 -13.99 -11.61 -12.03
C LEU A 34 -15.30 -12.37 -11.95
N ARG A 35 -15.71 -12.72 -10.75
CA ARG A 35 -17.04 -13.26 -10.47
C ARG A 35 -18.00 -12.10 -10.34
N LEU A 36 -19.02 -12.10 -11.17
CA LEU A 36 -20.15 -11.18 -11.18
C LEU A 36 -21.38 -11.93 -10.69
N GLU A 37 -22.08 -11.40 -9.69
CA GLU A 37 -23.34 -11.95 -9.19
C GLU A 37 -24.36 -10.84 -9.06
N LEU A 38 -25.50 -11.01 -9.71
CA LEU A 38 -26.64 -10.10 -9.65
C LEU A 38 -27.73 -10.69 -8.78
N ARG A 39 -28.22 -9.90 -7.83
CA ARG A 39 -29.40 -10.18 -7.02
C ARG A 39 -30.27 -8.93 -6.94
N GLY A 40 -31.43 -8.97 -7.60
CA GLY A 40 -32.27 -7.79 -7.72
C GLY A 40 -31.56 -6.63 -8.40
N SER A 41 -31.37 -5.52 -7.70
CA SER A 41 -30.66 -4.34 -8.18
C SER A 41 -29.16 -4.29 -7.77
N THR A 42 -28.67 -5.29 -7.03
CA THR A 42 -27.31 -5.27 -6.51
C THR A 42 -26.40 -6.20 -7.31
N LEU A 43 -25.41 -5.64 -7.98
CA LEU A 43 -24.32 -6.37 -8.64
C LEU A 43 -23.12 -6.48 -7.70
N SER A 44 -22.71 -7.69 -7.38
CA SER A 44 -21.48 -7.98 -6.64
C SER A 44 -20.38 -8.36 -7.63
N VAL A 45 -19.21 -7.69 -7.53
CA VAL A 45 -18.01 -7.93 -8.34
C VAL A 45 -16.90 -8.40 -7.42
N THR A 46 -16.37 -9.59 -7.68
CA THR A 46 -15.34 -10.20 -6.83
C THR A 46 -14.14 -10.64 -7.66
N GLY A 47 -12.94 -10.25 -7.21
CA GLY A 47 -11.67 -10.75 -7.69
C GLY A 47 -10.87 -11.37 -6.56
N THR A 48 -10.14 -12.45 -6.84
CA THR A 48 -9.30 -13.13 -5.84
C THR A 48 -8.12 -13.86 -6.48
N ASP A 49 -7.02 -13.94 -5.73
CA ASP A 49 -5.91 -14.88 -6.01
C ASP A 49 -5.70 -15.88 -4.86
N LEU A 50 -6.70 -16.02 -3.97
CA LEU A 50 -6.77 -16.85 -2.76
C LEU A 50 -6.06 -16.24 -1.53
N ASP A 51 -5.09 -15.36 -1.70
CA ASP A 51 -4.43 -14.66 -0.60
C ASP A 51 -5.03 -13.27 -0.39
N LEU A 52 -5.46 -12.64 -1.47
CA LEU A 52 -6.16 -11.35 -1.48
C LEU A 52 -7.48 -11.49 -2.22
N THR A 53 -8.57 -11.02 -1.62
CA THR A 53 -9.89 -10.92 -2.22
C THR A 53 -10.38 -9.48 -2.13
N ILE A 54 -10.85 -8.94 -3.23
CA ILE A 54 -11.54 -7.65 -3.27
C ILE A 54 -12.94 -7.89 -3.81
N GLN A 55 -13.93 -7.53 -3.03
CA GLN A 55 -15.34 -7.62 -3.35
C GLN A 55 -15.99 -6.25 -3.18
N LEU A 56 -16.78 -5.85 -4.14
CA LEU A 56 -17.57 -4.62 -4.04
C LEU A 56 -18.96 -4.85 -4.61
N SER A 57 -19.88 -4.03 -4.14
CA SER A 57 -21.28 -4.06 -4.56
C SER A 57 -21.66 -2.70 -5.13
N LEU A 58 -22.40 -2.71 -6.23
CA LEU A 58 -22.93 -1.50 -6.86
C LEU A 58 -24.39 -1.70 -7.23
N GLU A 59 -25.18 -0.63 -7.18
CA GLU A 59 -26.56 -0.61 -7.61
C GLU A 59 -26.63 -0.53 -9.14
N VAL A 60 -27.44 -1.40 -9.72
CA VAL A 60 -27.63 -1.52 -11.17
C VAL A 60 -29.11 -1.68 -11.51
N GLY A 61 -29.49 -1.44 -12.75
CA GLY A 61 -30.79 -1.83 -13.27
C GLY A 61 -30.81 -3.34 -13.57
N GLY A 62 -31.08 -4.15 -12.52
CA GLY A 62 -31.14 -5.60 -12.66
C GLY A 62 -32.45 -6.06 -13.31
N GLU A 63 -32.36 -7.02 -14.25
CA GLU A 63 -33.51 -7.60 -14.92
C GLU A 63 -33.65 -9.11 -14.70
N VAL A 64 -32.50 -9.83 -14.71
CA VAL A 64 -32.45 -11.29 -14.52
C VAL A 64 -31.27 -11.64 -13.60
N ASP A 65 -31.57 -12.17 -12.43
CA ASP A 65 -30.58 -12.65 -11.47
C ASP A 65 -29.68 -13.73 -12.05
N GLY A 66 -28.48 -13.87 -11.51
CA GLY A 66 -27.54 -14.93 -11.89
C GLY A 66 -26.10 -14.59 -11.56
N GLY A 67 -25.20 -15.48 -11.96
CA GLY A 67 -23.77 -15.34 -11.73
C GLY A 67 -22.96 -15.81 -12.96
N ILE A 68 -21.82 -15.18 -13.16
CA ILE A 68 -20.89 -15.48 -14.25
C ILE A 68 -19.46 -15.14 -13.82
N VAL A 69 -18.47 -15.79 -14.40
CA VAL A 69 -17.06 -15.39 -14.27
C VAL A 69 -16.58 -14.92 -15.63
N VAL A 70 -16.05 -13.68 -15.66
CA VAL A 70 -15.55 -13.07 -16.89
C VAL A 70 -14.04 -12.82 -16.82
N PRO A 71 -13.29 -12.86 -17.94
CA PRO A 71 -11.87 -12.52 -17.95
C PRO A 71 -11.66 -11.07 -17.48
N ALA A 72 -10.98 -10.90 -16.33
CA ALA A 72 -10.89 -9.62 -15.63
C ALA A 72 -10.35 -8.48 -16.48
N ARG A 73 -9.17 -8.66 -17.07
CA ARG A 73 -8.50 -7.63 -17.86
C ARG A 73 -9.27 -7.28 -19.13
N LEU A 74 -9.71 -8.30 -19.85
CA LEU A 74 -10.41 -8.11 -21.12
C LEU A 74 -11.71 -7.34 -20.93
N VAL A 75 -12.55 -7.72 -19.95
CA VAL A 75 -13.83 -7.07 -19.73
C VAL A 75 -13.64 -5.65 -19.16
N ALA A 76 -12.68 -5.43 -18.28
CA ALA A 76 -12.34 -4.10 -17.78
C ALA A 76 -11.87 -3.17 -18.94
N ASP A 77 -11.04 -3.67 -19.86
CA ASP A 77 -10.56 -2.89 -21.00
C ASP A 77 -11.70 -2.58 -21.99
N ILE A 78 -12.59 -3.56 -22.26
CA ILE A 78 -13.79 -3.34 -23.09
C ILE A 78 -14.65 -2.22 -22.47
N VAL A 79 -15.08 -2.38 -21.22
CA VAL A 79 -15.97 -1.41 -20.56
C VAL A 79 -15.34 -0.01 -20.51
N ARG A 80 -14.03 0.07 -20.24
CA ARG A 80 -13.30 1.35 -20.24
C ARG A 80 -13.27 2.02 -21.62
N SER A 81 -13.24 1.25 -22.70
CA SER A 81 -13.19 1.75 -24.08
C SER A 81 -14.54 2.23 -24.61
N LEU A 82 -15.65 1.85 -23.98
CA LEU A 82 -17.00 2.25 -24.40
C LEU A 82 -17.23 3.76 -24.22
N GLY A 83 -18.17 4.29 -24.95
CA GLY A 83 -18.65 5.66 -24.79
C GLY A 83 -19.32 5.88 -23.41
N SER A 84 -19.49 7.15 -23.04
CA SER A 84 -20.23 7.52 -21.80
C SER A 84 -21.68 7.03 -21.83
N GLY A 85 -22.28 6.83 -20.65
CA GLY A 85 -23.65 6.40 -20.47
C GLY A 85 -23.78 4.92 -20.06
N ALA A 86 -24.96 4.40 -20.20
CA ALA A 86 -25.29 3.07 -19.71
C ALA A 86 -24.72 1.94 -20.58
N VAL A 87 -24.26 0.90 -19.92
CA VAL A 87 -23.81 -0.36 -20.51
C VAL A 87 -24.81 -1.44 -20.18
N ASP A 88 -25.27 -2.17 -21.18
CA ASP A 88 -26.11 -3.34 -21.03
C ASP A 88 -25.22 -4.61 -21.02
N VAL A 89 -25.41 -5.47 -20.06
CA VAL A 89 -24.68 -6.74 -19.92
C VAL A 89 -25.70 -7.89 -19.88
N VAL A 90 -25.53 -8.82 -20.80
CA VAL A 90 -26.35 -10.04 -20.89
C VAL A 90 -25.41 -11.25 -20.86
N ALA A 91 -25.53 -12.07 -19.83
CA ALA A 91 -24.74 -13.27 -19.67
C ALA A 91 -25.63 -14.52 -19.86
N GLU A 92 -25.29 -15.33 -20.84
CA GLU A 92 -25.84 -16.64 -21.12
C GLU A 92 -24.79 -17.73 -20.77
N ALA A 93 -25.12 -19.00 -21.00
CA ALA A 93 -24.24 -20.08 -20.59
C ALA A 93 -22.84 -20.01 -21.24
N ASP A 94 -22.77 -19.68 -22.52
CA ASP A 94 -21.53 -19.76 -23.32
C ASP A 94 -20.94 -18.40 -23.70
N ASP A 95 -21.73 -17.32 -23.55
CA ASP A 95 -21.35 -16.00 -24.02
C ASP A 95 -21.82 -14.88 -23.07
N VAL A 96 -21.02 -13.83 -22.96
CA VAL A 96 -21.36 -12.59 -22.27
C VAL A 96 -21.37 -11.45 -23.29
N SER A 97 -22.52 -10.88 -23.52
CA SER A 97 -22.73 -9.72 -24.39
C SER A 97 -22.62 -8.44 -23.58
N ILE A 98 -21.80 -7.49 -24.05
CA ILE A 98 -21.60 -6.17 -23.45
C ILE A 98 -21.86 -5.15 -24.55
N SER A 99 -22.84 -4.26 -24.33
CA SER A 99 -23.21 -3.28 -25.35
C SER A 99 -23.41 -1.88 -24.78
N ASN A 100 -23.08 -0.88 -25.60
CA ASN A 100 -23.31 0.54 -25.33
C ASN A 100 -23.54 1.25 -26.67
N GLY A 101 -24.73 1.76 -26.88
CA GLY A 101 -25.11 2.40 -28.15
C GLY A 101 -24.95 1.47 -29.35
N ARG A 102 -24.01 1.78 -30.24
CA ARG A 102 -23.70 0.96 -31.43
C ARG A 102 -22.56 -0.03 -31.22
N SER A 103 -21.90 0.03 -30.08
CA SER A 103 -20.81 -0.88 -29.76
C SER A 103 -21.37 -2.16 -29.14
N HIS A 104 -20.89 -3.30 -29.64
CA HIS A 104 -21.32 -4.61 -29.16
C HIS A 104 -20.11 -5.55 -29.11
N PHE A 105 -19.93 -6.17 -27.96
CA PHE A 105 -18.86 -7.14 -27.71
C PHE A 105 -19.45 -8.43 -27.18
N THR A 106 -18.87 -9.56 -27.57
CA THR A 106 -19.20 -10.87 -27.04
C THR A 106 -17.92 -11.51 -26.48
N VAL A 107 -17.95 -11.93 -25.23
CA VAL A 107 -16.81 -12.49 -24.52
C VAL A 107 -17.19 -13.87 -23.97
N ARG A 108 -16.30 -14.86 -24.09
CA ARG A 108 -16.52 -16.17 -23.48
C ARG A 108 -16.29 -16.10 -21.97
N PRO A 109 -17.22 -16.60 -21.15
CA PRO A 109 -17.05 -16.70 -19.71
C PRO A 109 -16.02 -17.77 -19.33
N LEU A 110 -15.54 -17.68 -18.09
CA LEU A 110 -14.81 -18.73 -17.41
C LEU A 110 -15.79 -19.61 -16.60
N SER A 111 -15.35 -20.81 -16.17
CA SER A 111 -16.17 -21.70 -15.37
C SER A 111 -16.58 -21.05 -14.04
N PHE A 112 -17.88 -20.91 -13.81
CA PHE A 112 -18.41 -20.35 -12.56
C PHE A 112 -18.27 -21.33 -11.39
N ASP A 113 -18.41 -22.61 -11.63
CA ASP A 113 -18.35 -23.68 -10.62
C ASP A 113 -16.93 -23.90 -10.09
N ASP A 114 -15.91 -23.61 -10.90
CA ASP A 114 -14.50 -23.71 -10.52
C ASP A 114 -14.01 -22.48 -9.72
N TYR A 115 -14.83 -21.42 -9.63
CA TYR A 115 -14.46 -20.24 -8.86
C TYR A 115 -14.54 -20.52 -7.35
N PRO A 116 -13.50 -20.16 -6.57
CA PRO A 116 -13.45 -20.46 -5.15
C PRO A 116 -14.65 -19.94 -4.37
N LYS A 117 -15.19 -20.75 -3.47
CA LYS A 117 -16.18 -20.31 -2.49
C LYS A 117 -15.46 -19.51 -1.41
N LEU A 118 -15.78 -18.23 -1.34
CA LEU A 118 -15.21 -17.32 -0.34
C LEU A 118 -16.04 -17.43 0.94
N THR A 119 -15.41 -17.87 2.01
CA THR A 119 -16.02 -17.89 3.34
C THR A 119 -15.55 -16.66 4.10
N SER A 120 -16.49 -15.92 4.69
CA SER A 120 -16.15 -14.85 5.63
C SER A 120 -16.14 -15.41 7.05
N SER A 121 -15.03 -15.20 7.76
CA SER A 121 -15.00 -15.45 9.21
C SER A 121 -15.87 -14.44 9.94
N VAL A 122 -16.67 -14.93 10.90
CA VAL A 122 -17.46 -14.06 11.77
C VAL A 122 -16.57 -13.70 12.96
N SER A 123 -16.06 -12.49 12.98
CA SER A 123 -15.22 -11.96 14.05
C SER A 123 -15.75 -10.61 14.55
N SER A 124 -15.29 -10.20 15.73
CA SER A 124 -15.53 -8.85 16.23
C SER A 124 -15.00 -7.81 15.26
N SER A 125 -15.71 -6.71 15.11
CA SER A 125 -15.30 -5.60 14.23
C SER A 125 -14.86 -4.42 15.06
N VAL A 126 -13.86 -3.69 14.56
CA VAL A 126 -13.42 -2.40 15.08
C VAL A 126 -13.42 -1.41 13.94
N THR A 127 -13.88 -0.19 14.23
CA THR A 127 -13.94 0.89 13.25
C THR A 127 -12.86 1.93 13.54
N LEU A 128 -12.15 2.35 12.50
CA LEU A 128 -11.07 3.31 12.52
C LEU A 128 -11.42 4.52 11.63
N PRO A 129 -11.05 5.75 12.01
CA PRO A 129 -11.14 6.90 11.13
C PRO A 129 -10.28 6.69 9.87
N ALA A 130 -10.90 6.75 8.69
CA ALA A 130 -10.24 6.46 7.41
C ALA A 130 -9.04 7.36 7.15
N ALA A 131 -9.15 8.65 7.41
CA ALA A 131 -8.05 9.61 7.19
C ALA A 131 -6.81 9.26 8.01
N GLN A 132 -6.97 9.03 9.32
CA GLN A 132 -5.87 8.70 10.23
C GLN A 132 -5.22 7.36 9.90
N PHE A 133 -6.03 6.36 9.60
CA PHE A 133 -5.55 5.03 9.23
C PHE A 133 -4.87 5.04 7.84
N GLY A 134 -5.44 5.77 6.88
CA GLY A 134 -4.84 5.97 5.55
C GLY A 134 -3.48 6.66 5.59
N ASP A 135 -3.32 7.65 6.47
CA ASP A 135 -2.02 8.30 6.72
C ASP A 135 -1.00 7.31 7.27
N ALA A 136 -1.40 6.50 8.25
CA ALA A 136 -0.54 5.47 8.83
C ALA A 136 -0.13 4.41 7.80
N LEU A 137 -1.05 3.95 6.98
CA LEU A 137 -0.77 3.02 5.87
C LEU A 137 0.27 3.63 4.91
N ARG A 138 0.08 4.88 4.48
CA ARG A 138 1.00 5.58 3.58
C ARG A 138 2.41 5.71 4.15
N GLN A 139 2.51 5.93 5.46
CA GLN A 139 3.77 6.05 6.17
C GLN A 139 4.50 4.73 6.33
N VAL A 140 3.79 3.65 6.64
CA VAL A 140 4.41 2.39 7.07
C VAL A 140 4.58 1.39 5.93
N VAL A 141 3.57 1.21 5.08
CA VAL A 141 3.54 0.11 4.10
C VAL A 141 4.72 0.15 3.13
N ARG A 142 5.20 1.36 2.79
CA ARG A 142 6.34 1.55 1.89
C ARG A 142 7.67 1.01 2.41
N ALA A 143 7.77 0.73 3.71
CA ALA A 143 8.95 0.13 4.31
C ALA A 143 8.92 -1.41 4.30
N ALA A 144 7.80 -2.03 3.94
CA ALA A 144 7.73 -3.48 3.78
C ALA A 144 8.58 -3.94 2.58
N SER A 145 9.14 -5.14 2.70
CA SER A 145 9.93 -5.76 1.64
C SER A 145 9.06 -6.22 0.47
N THR A 146 9.61 -6.22 -0.73
CA THR A 146 9.03 -6.88 -1.90
C THR A 146 9.65 -8.24 -2.19
N ASP A 147 10.59 -8.68 -1.36
CA ASP A 147 11.31 -9.94 -1.51
C ASP A 147 10.48 -11.11 -0.95
N GLU A 148 9.86 -11.87 -1.84
CA GLU A 148 9.03 -13.04 -1.50
C GLU A 148 9.82 -14.20 -0.86
N ALA A 149 11.17 -14.18 -0.92
CA ALA A 149 11.99 -15.16 -0.22
C ALA A 149 12.02 -14.91 1.30
N ARG A 150 11.60 -13.72 1.74
CA ARG A 150 11.47 -13.33 3.16
C ARG A 150 10.03 -12.92 3.49
N PRO A 151 9.06 -13.85 3.52
CA PRO A 151 7.63 -13.55 3.60
C PRO A 151 7.27 -12.66 4.80
N ILE A 152 7.90 -12.87 5.96
CA ILE A 152 7.66 -12.09 7.19
C ILE A 152 7.93 -10.59 6.97
N LEU A 153 8.96 -10.23 6.19
CA LEU A 153 9.30 -8.85 5.90
C LEU A 153 8.41 -8.20 4.83
N THR A 154 7.62 -9.00 4.08
CA THR A 154 6.65 -8.45 3.11
C THR A 154 5.39 -7.94 3.79
N GLY A 155 5.23 -8.19 5.09
CA GLY A 155 4.10 -7.76 5.88
C GLY A 155 4.36 -6.50 6.71
N VAL A 156 3.24 -5.91 7.15
CA VAL A 156 3.20 -4.89 8.20
C VAL A 156 2.71 -5.57 9.47
N MET A 157 3.51 -5.49 10.52
CA MET A 157 3.09 -5.92 11.84
C MET A 157 2.16 -4.86 12.44
N MET A 158 1.00 -5.28 12.89
CA MET A 158 0.10 -4.52 13.72
C MET A 158 0.07 -5.12 15.12
N ALA A 159 0.29 -4.30 16.15
CA ALA A 159 0.35 -4.74 17.53
C ALA A 159 -0.43 -3.79 18.44
N ALA A 160 -1.06 -4.35 19.48
CA ALA A 160 -1.56 -3.53 20.58
C ALA A 160 -0.38 -2.86 21.29
N GLU A 161 -0.45 -1.55 21.50
CA GLU A 161 0.57 -0.77 22.20
C GLU A 161 -0.10 0.28 23.06
N GLY A 162 0.00 0.11 24.40
CA GLY A 162 -0.74 0.96 25.33
C GLY A 162 -2.26 0.89 25.08
N ASP A 163 -2.86 2.05 24.86
CA ASP A 163 -4.28 2.23 24.50
C ASP A 163 -4.52 2.31 22.98
N GLY A 164 -3.51 1.99 22.16
CA GLY A 164 -3.56 2.21 20.72
C GLY A 164 -3.07 1.03 19.88
N LEU A 165 -2.90 1.34 18.60
CA LEU A 165 -2.39 0.43 17.58
C LEU A 165 -1.00 0.89 17.13
N ARG A 166 -0.01 0.01 17.18
CA ARG A 166 1.31 0.23 16.56
C ARG A 166 1.41 -0.54 15.26
N MET A 167 1.85 0.15 14.21
CA MET A 167 2.13 -0.40 12.89
C MET A 167 3.63 -0.34 12.61
N VAL A 168 4.21 -1.44 12.15
CA VAL A 168 5.66 -1.55 11.89
C VAL A 168 5.91 -2.32 10.60
N ALA A 169 6.80 -1.80 9.77
CA ALA A 169 7.30 -2.50 8.60
C ALA A 169 8.81 -2.29 8.43
N THR A 170 9.50 -3.28 7.88
CA THR A 170 10.94 -3.21 7.57
C THR A 170 11.30 -4.14 6.41
N ASP A 171 12.31 -3.74 5.63
CA ASP A 171 12.96 -4.57 4.60
C ASP A 171 14.41 -4.94 4.95
N SER A 172 14.84 -4.69 6.20
CA SER A 172 16.19 -4.80 6.75
C SER A 172 17.10 -3.59 6.48
N TYR A 173 16.74 -2.70 5.55
CA TYR A 173 17.50 -1.48 5.23
C TYR A 173 16.83 -0.22 5.74
N ARG A 174 15.55 -0.29 6.00
CA ARG A 174 14.72 0.76 6.58
C ARG A 174 13.66 0.16 7.47
N LEU A 175 13.17 0.96 8.41
CA LEU A 175 12.10 0.60 9.32
C LEU A 175 11.17 1.79 9.45
N ALA A 176 9.86 1.55 9.36
CA ALA A 176 8.83 2.54 9.66
C ALA A 176 8.01 2.08 10.86
N VAL A 177 7.79 2.98 11.81
CA VAL A 177 6.94 2.76 12.99
C VAL A 177 5.92 3.89 13.07
N ARG A 178 4.65 3.55 13.23
CA ARG A 178 3.57 4.51 13.42
C ARG A 178 2.67 4.06 14.55
N ASP A 179 2.42 4.96 15.50
CA ASP A 179 1.48 4.77 16.59
C ASP A 179 0.17 5.52 16.33
N LEU A 180 -0.94 4.83 16.55
CA LEU A 180 -2.30 5.36 16.50
C LEU A 180 -2.90 5.30 17.91
N ALA A 181 -2.73 6.37 18.66
CA ALA A 181 -3.23 6.48 20.03
C ALA A 181 -4.76 6.41 20.07
N GLY A 182 -5.32 5.76 21.11
CA GLY A 182 -6.75 5.64 21.30
C GLY A 182 -7.46 4.68 20.34
N GLN A 183 -6.73 3.97 19.48
CA GLN A 183 -7.29 3.02 18.52
C GLN A 183 -7.08 1.57 19.02
N GLN A 184 -7.94 1.12 19.91
CA GLN A 184 -7.89 -0.26 20.45
C GLN A 184 -8.48 -1.27 19.46
N VAL A 185 -7.70 -1.63 18.45
CA VAL A 185 -8.09 -2.55 17.37
C VAL A 185 -7.79 -4.00 17.74
N LEU A 186 -6.79 -4.21 18.56
CA LEU A 186 -6.27 -5.52 18.95
C LEU A 186 -6.43 -5.72 20.45
N SER A 187 -6.63 -6.99 20.85
CA SER A 187 -6.57 -7.36 22.27
C SER A 187 -5.17 -7.15 22.83
N ALA A 188 -5.06 -6.99 24.14
CA ALA A 188 -3.77 -6.86 24.81
C ALA A 188 -2.80 -7.97 24.35
N ASP A 189 -1.55 -7.59 24.06
CA ASP A 189 -0.48 -8.47 23.56
C ASP A 189 -0.73 -9.13 22.20
N GLN A 190 -1.86 -8.88 21.57
CA GLN A 190 -2.14 -9.41 20.23
C GLN A 190 -1.26 -8.72 19.19
N LYS A 191 -0.71 -9.54 18.28
CA LYS A 191 0.05 -9.10 17.11
C LYS A 191 -0.44 -9.85 15.89
N VAL A 192 -0.56 -9.14 14.79
CA VAL A 192 -0.90 -9.74 13.49
C VAL A 192 0.03 -9.20 12.43
N LEU A 193 0.33 -10.01 11.43
CA LEU A 193 1.19 -9.63 10.32
C LEU A 193 0.36 -9.66 9.02
N ILE A 194 0.09 -8.47 8.49
CA ILE A 194 -0.78 -8.28 7.33
C ILE A 194 0.09 -8.02 6.09
N PRO A 195 -0.13 -8.72 4.97
CA PRO A 195 0.63 -8.51 3.75
C PRO A 195 0.62 -7.04 3.30
N GLY A 196 1.80 -6.46 3.05
CA GLY A 196 1.95 -5.10 2.56
C GLY A 196 1.23 -4.86 1.23
N ARG A 197 1.15 -5.89 0.37
CA ARG A 197 0.37 -5.84 -0.88
C ARG A 197 -1.10 -5.56 -0.61
N ALA A 198 -1.71 -6.25 0.35
CA ALA A 198 -3.11 -6.03 0.71
C ALA A 198 -3.34 -4.63 1.28
N LEU A 199 -2.43 -4.16 2.14
CA LEU A 199 -2.50 -2.82 2.71
C LEU A 199 -2.25 -1.70 1.68
N ASN A 200 -1.44 -1.94 0.65
CA ASN A 200 -1.30 -1.03 -0.49
C ASN A 200 -2.62 -0.89 -1.28
N GLU A 201 -3.35 -1.99 -1.47
CA GLU A 201 -4.67 -1.93 -2.09
C GLU A 201 -5.70 -1.25 -1.18
N LEU A 202 -5.67 -1.54 0.13
CA LEU A 202 -6.52 -0.87 1.11
C LEU A 202 -6.28 0.65 1.13
N GLN A 203 -5.02 1.10 1.07
CA GLN A 203 -4.67 2.52 1.02
C GLN A 203 -5.35 3.26 -0.15
N ARG A 204 -5.54 2.60 -1.29
CA ARG A 204 -6.25 3.18 -2.44
C ARG A 204 -7.76 3.28 -2.22
N LEU A 205 -8.31 2.42 -1.37
CA LEU A 205 -9.75 2.37 -1.07
C LEU A 205 -10.15 3.36 0.03
N VAL A 206 -9.26 3.59 0.98
CA VAL A 206 -9.53 4.41 2.18
C VAL A 206 -9.96 5.84 1.85
N GLY A 207 -9.50 6.41 0.71
CA GLY A 207 -9.94 7.74 0.26
C GLY A 207 -11.42 7.84 -0.14
N ASN A 208 -12.13 6.71 -0.25
CA ASN A 208 -13.53 6.65 -0.68
C ASN A 208 -14.53 6.56 0.49
N GLY A 209 -14.08 6.69 1.75
CA GLY A 209 -14.94 6.61 2.92
C GLY A 209 -14.39 7.36 4.12
N ASP A 210 -15.26 7.61 5.10
CA ASP A 210 -14.91 8.28 6.35
C ASP A 210 -14.35 7.32 7.39
N GLU A 211 -14.71 6.04 7.28
CA GLU A 211 -14.37 4.99 8.24
C GLU A 211 -13.87 3.73 7.54
N VAL A 212 -13.01 3.00 8.24
CA VAL A 212 -12.57 1.65 7.87
C VAL A 212 -12.99 0.69 8.97
N THR A 213 -13.81 -0.28 8.65
CA THR A 213 -14.12 -1.37 9.58
C THR A 213 -13.15 -2.52 9.37
N MET A 214 -12.41 -2.89 10.40
CA MET A 214 -11.49 -4.01 10.43
C MET A 214 -12.08 -5.17 11.20
N ARG A 215 -11.95 -6.39 10.66
CA ARG A 215 -12.29 -7.67 11.30
C ARG A 215 -11.10 -8.58 11.22
N LEU A 216 -10.75 -9.21 12.34
CA LEU A 216 -9.67 -10.19 12.41
C LEU A 216 -10.26 -11.58 12.68
N GLY A 217 -9.98 -12.50 11.77
CA GLY A 217 -10.16 -13.92 11.97
C GLY A 217 -8.85 -14.57 12.46
N ASP A 218 -8.86 -15.91 12.57
CA ASP A 218 -7.68 -16.67 13.00
C ASP A 218 -6.55 -16.61 11.95
N ARG A 219 -6.91 -16.55 10.67
CA ARG A 219 -5.95 -16.62 9.54
C ARG A 219 -6.14 -15.54 8.50
N ASP A 220 -7.08 -14.65 8.70
CA ASP A 220 -7.42 -13.59 7.76
C ASP A 220 -7.69 -12.27 8.46
N ALA A 221 -7.57 -11.18 7.69
CA ALA A 221 -8.04 -9.85 8.05
C ALA A 221 -8.95 -9.35 6.95
N THR A 222 -10.09 -8.79 7.35
CA THR A 222 -11.06 -8.17 6.45
C THR A 222 -11.20 -6.69 6.78
N PHE A 223 -11.17 -5.87 5.74
CA PHE A 223 -11.37 -4.42 5.80
C PHE A 223 -12.57 -4.03 4.95
N GLU A 224 -13.45 -3.22 5.50
CA GLU A 224 -14.61 -2.70 4.80
C GLU A 224 -14.51 -1.17 4.71
N VAL A 225 -14.63 -0.64 3.49
CA VAL A 225 -14.62 0.80 3.19
C VAL A 225 -15.77 1.08 2.22
N GLY A 226 -16.83 1.75 2.70
CA GLY A 226 -18.02 1.94 1.92
C GLY A 226 -18.64 0.60 1.47
N SER A 227 -18.85 0.44 0.17
CA SER A 227 -19.38 -0.81 -0.43
C SER A 227 -18.31 -1.83 -0.79
N THR A 228 -17.04 -1.56 -0.46
CA THR A 228 -15.90 -2.42 -0.81
C THR A 228 -15.40 -3.19 0.40
N ARG A 229 -15.22 -4.49 0.23
CA ARG A 229 -14.61 -5.41 1.20
C ARG A 229 -13.32 -5.96 0.63
N LEU A 230 -12.22 -5.81 1.40
CA LEU A 230 -10.93 -6.40 1.11
C LEU A 230 -10.62 -7.45 2.19
N THR A 231 -10.38 -8.68 1.79
CA THR A 231 -9.97 -9.77 2.69
C THR A 231 -8.62 -10.29 2.28
N THR A 232 -7.73 -10.48 3.25
CA THR A 232 -6.38 -11.01 3.02
C THR A 232 -6.00 -12.04 4.06
N ARG A 233 -5.21 -13.05 3.65
CA ARG A 233 -4.58 -13.98 4.59
C ARG A 233 -3.52 -13.26 5.41
N LEU A 234 -3.40 -13.64 6.68
CA LEU A 234 -2.32 -13.20 7.55
C LEU A 234 -1.03 -13.97 7.22
N ILE A 235 0.11 -13.32 7.40
CA ILE A 235 1.42 -13.97 7.32
C ILE A 235 1.70 -14.65 8.64
N GLU A 236 2.02 -15.94 8.61
CA GLU A 236 2.43 -16.70 9.79
C GLU A 236 3.92 -16.48 10.10
N GLY A 237 4.27 -16.30 11.36
CA GLY A 237 5.65 -16.18 11.84
C GLY A 237 5.87 -15.02 12.80
N GLU A 238 7.08 -14.93 13.33
CA GLU A 238 7.48 -13.88 14.27
C GLU A 238 8.18 -12.72 13.54
N PHE A 239 7.66 -11.52 13.74
CA PHE A 239 8.29 -10.29 13.22
C PHE A 239 9.59 -10.02 13.98
N PRO A 240 10.66 -9.55 13.30
CA PRO A 240 11.94 -9.27 13.95
C PRO A 240 11.83 -8.30 15.13
N ASN A 241 12.72 -8.46 16.12
CA ASN A 241 12.79 -7.51 17.24
C ASN A 241 13.38 -6.15 16.78
N TYR A 242 12.54 -5.35 16.16
CA TYR A 242 12.90 -4.04 15.59
C TYR A 242 13.28 -3.00 16.64
N ARG A 243 12.82 -3.14 17.90
CA ARG A 243 13.08 -2.16 18.97
C ARG A 243 14.58 -2.02 19.26
N GLN A 244 15.34 -3.09 19.09
CA GLN A 244 16.80 -3.09 19.27
C GLN A 244 17.54 -2.31 18.15
N LEU A 245 16.89 -2.06 17.01
CA LEU A 245 17.48 -1.30 15.90
C LEU A 245 17.39 0.21 16.13
N ILE A 246 16.49 0.66 17.00
CA ILE A 246 16.28 2.09 17.26
C ILE A 246 17.25 2.53 18.34
N PRO A 247 18.22 3.41 18.01
CA PRO A 247 19.17 3.89 18.99
C PRO A 247 18.48 4.71 20.09
N PRO A 248 18.90 4.56 21.35
CA PRO A 248 18.29 5.27 22.47
C PRO A 248 18.63 6.77 22.51
N SER A 249 19.72 7.18 21.88
CA SER A 249 20.16 8.57 21.84
C SER A 249 20.92 8.87 20.55
N HIS A 250 20.91 10.14 20.15
CA HIS A 250 21.56 10.62 18.93
C HIS A 250 22.28 11.93 19.27
N PRO A 251 23.63 11.97 19.23
CA PRO A 251 24.40 13.18 19.50
C PRO A 251 24.36 14.21 18.38
N ASN A 252 23.97 13.79 17.16
CA ASN A 252 23.95 14.67 15.99
C ASN A 252 22.52 14.80 15.48
N THR A 253 22.07 16.01 15.22
CA THR A 253 20.71 16.32 14.78
C THR A 253 20.76 17.36 13.65
N LEU A 254 20.20 17.01 12.50
CA LEU A 254 20.01 17.89 11.36
C LEU A 254 18.52 18.23 11.26
N THR A 255 18.17 19.50 11.22
CA THR A 255 16.82 19.99 10.93
C THR A 255 16.84 20.75 9.62
N VAL A 256 15.94 20.41 8.69
CA VAL A 256 15.87 20.97 7.34
C VAL A 256 14.41 21.06 6.87
N GLU A 257 14.09 22.03 6.03
CA GLU A 257 12.77 22.14 5.41
C GLU A 257 12.47 20.95 4.52
N ARG A 258 11.29 20.36 4.69
CA ARG A 258 10.91 19.07 4.09
C ARG A 258 10.82 19.13 2.56
N GLU A 259 10.11 20.09 2.00
CA GLU A 259 9.91 20.17 0.54
C GLU A 259 11.22 20.50 -0.21
N PRO A 260 12.02 21.51 0.21
CA PRO A 260 13.32 21.75 -0.40
C PRO A 260 14.25 20.54 -0.35
N LEU A 261 14.28 19.80 0.77
CA LEU A 261 15.05 18.59 0.90
C LEU A 261 14.58 17.50 -0.09
N LEU A 262 13.28 17.30 -0.18
CA LEU A 262 12.71 16.28 -1.07
C LEU A 262 13.02 16.58 -2.54
N GLU A 263 12.91 17.84 -2.96
CA GLU A 263 13.26 18.29 -4.29
C GLU A 263 14.76 18.12 -4.59
N ALA A 264 15.63 18.47 -3.63
CA ALA A 264 17.07 18.27 -3.78
C ALA A 264 17.45 16.78 -3.92
N ILE A 265 16.83 15.91 -3.11
CA ILE A 265 17.01 14.46 -3.24
C ILE A 265 16.59 13.98 -4.62
N ARG A 266 15.45 14.43 -5.13
CA ARG A 266 14.92 14.06 -6.45
C ARG A 266 15.87 14.48 -7.58
N ARG A 267 16.45 15.69 -7.51
CA ARG A 267 17.43 16.18 -8.50
C ARG A 267 18.72 15.40 -8.45
N VAL A 268 19.32 15.23 -7.27
CA VAL A 268 20.59 14.50 -7.09
C VAL A 268 20.44 13.03 -7.49
N LYS A 269 19.28 12.43 -7.23
CA LYS A 269 18.96 11.04 -7.59
C LYS A 269 19.02 10.79 -9.10
N ILE A 270 18.82 11.79 -9.96
CA ILE A 270 18.90 11.62 -11.42
C ILE A 270 20.25 11.03 -11.83
N LEU A 271 21.31 11.39 -11.13
CA LEU A 271 22.67 10.84 -11.36
C LEU A 271 23.03 9.66 -10.45
N ALA A 272 22.22 9.37 -9.43
CA ALA A 272 22.40 8.21 -8.56
C ALA A 272 21.77 6.95 -9.22
N LYS A 273 22.41 6.42 -10.26
CA LYS A 273 21.94 5.19 -10.93
C LYS A 273 22.38 3.95 -10.15
N ASP A 274 21.58 2.90 -10.27
CA ASP A 274 21.81 1.58 -9.67
C ASP A 274 21.97 1.65 -8.13
N ALA A 275 23.11 1.24 -7.62
CA ALA A 275 23.43 1.21 -6.19
C ALA A 275 24.15 2.47 -5.69
N THR A 276 24.23 3.55 -6.49
CA THR A 276 24.94 4.78 -6.11
C THR A 276 24.22 5.49 -4.95
N PRO A 277 24.84 5.65 -3.78
CA PRO A 277 24.23 6.35 -2.67
C PRO A 277 24.31 7.88 -2.85
N VAL A 278 23.41 8.58 -2.18
CA VAL A 278 23.53 10.03 -1.96
C VAL A 278 24.27 10.26 -0.66
N LYS A 279 25.36 11.04 -0.70
CA LYS A 279 26.14 11.47 0.47
C LYS A 279 25.52 12.76 1.00
N LEU A 280 25.32 12.80 2.31
CA LEU A 280 24.89 13.96 3.08
C LEU A 280 26.08 14.44 3.91
N GLN A 281 26.61 15.60 3.59
CA GLN A 281 27.61 16.29 4.41
C GLN A 281 26.86 17.31 5.25
N MET A 282 26.91 17.12 6.56
CA MET A 282 26.19 17.92 7.58
C MET A 282 27.21 18.65 8.43
N GLY A 283 27.08 19.97 8.50
CA GLY A 283 27.96 20.81 9.32
C GLY A 283 27.57 22.28 9.21
N GLY A 284 27.70 23.02 10.30
CA GLY A 284 27.30 24.42 10.35
C GLY A 284 25.82 24.62 10.07
N ASP A 285 25.49 25.60 9.22
CA ASP A 285 24.13 25.96 8.85
C ASP A 285 23.71 25.40 7.49
N THR A 286 24.42 24.36 6.97
CA THR A 286 24.17 23.82 5.64
C THR A 286 24.14 22.30 5.62
N LEU A 287 23.36 21.78 4.67
CA LEU A 287 23.33 20.39 4.25
C LEU A 287 23.76 20.31 2.78
N LYS A 288 24.83 19.60 2.49
CA LYS A 288 25.26 19.34 1.13
C LYS A 288 24.94 17.88 0.74
N LEU A 289 24.15 17.73 -0.32
CA LEU A 289 23.82 16.45 -0.95
C LEU A 289 24.73 16.23 -2.17
N THR A 290 25.34 15.07 -2.30
CA THR A 290 26.16 14.72 -3.47
C THR A 290 25.89 13.30 -3.93
N ALA A 291 25.84 13.10 -5.24
CA ALA A 291 25.87 11.79 -5.88
C ALA A 291 26.97 11.77 -6.92
N ILE A 292 27.80 10.74 -6.92
CA ILE A 292 28.89 10.55 -7.88
C ILE A 292 28.74 9.17 -8.48
N THR A 293 28.46 9.11 -9.78
CA THR A 293 28.37 7.86 -10.54
C THR A 293 29.51 7.83 -11.55
N GLN A 294 30.36 6.83 -11.41
CA GLN A 294 31.53 6.66 -12.30
C GLN A 294 31.05 6.63 -13.77
N ASP A 295 31.78 7.28 -14.64
CA ASP A 295 31.56 7.37 -16.09
C ASP A 295 30.22 8.03 -16.51
N VAL A 296 29.47 8.58 -15.56
CA VAL A 296 28.21 9.31 -15.82
C VAL A 296 28.32 10.78 -15.44
N GLY A 297 28.78 11.06 -14.20
CA GLY A 297 28.91 12.42 -13.72
C GLY A 297 28.64 12.56 -12.22
N ASN A 298 28.55 13.81 -11.79
CA ASN A 298 28.26 14.16 -10.41
C ASN A 298 27.14 15.19 -10.30
N ALA A 299 26.41 15.13 -9.20
CA ALA A 299 25.43 16.13 -8.81
C ALA A 299 25.75 16.63 -7.40
N SER A 300 25.49 17.91 -7.17
CA SER A 300 25.64 18.54 -5.85
C SER A 300 24.52 19.54 -5.65
N GLU A 301 23.88 19.47 -4.50
CA GLU A 301 22.87 20.41 -4.03
C GLU A 301 23.26 20.88 -2.62
N GLU A 302 22.97 22.11 -2.30
CA GLU A 302 23.20 22.69 -0.98
C GLU A 302 21.93 23.34 -0.49
N LEU A 303 21.58 23.11 0.78
CA LEU A 303 20.37 23.57 1.44
C LEU A 303 20.73 24.24 2.76
N ASP A 304 19.99 25.28 3.12
CA ASP A 304 20.02 25.80 4.47
C ASP A 304 19.45 24.74 5.43
N ALA A 305 20.17 24.51 6.52
CA ALA A 305 19.82 23.54 7.53
C ALA A 305 20.39 23.93 8.88
N LEU A 306 19.76 23.50 9.95
CA LEU A 306 20.31 23.63 11.30
C LEU A 306 20.95 22.30 11.69
N PHE A 307 22.23 22.31 11.95
CA PHE A 307 22.97 21.12 12.40
C PHE A 307 23.54 21.32 13.79
N GLU A 308 23.23 20.39 14.68
CA GLU A 308 23.74 20.33 16.05
C GLU A 308 24.51 19.03 16.23
N GLY A 309 25.77 19.13 16.62
CA GLY A 309 26.66 17.97 16.85
C GLY A 309 28.01 18.11 16.17
N THR A 310 28.66 16.98 15.91
CA THR A 310 29.96 16.93 15.25
C THR A 310 29.75 16.77 13.74
N GLU A 311 30.45 17.58 12.91
CA GLU A 311 30.40 17.49 11.45
C GLU A 311 30.55 16.05 10.97
N LEU A 312 29.68 15.66 10.08
CA LEU A 312 29.51 14.27 9.70
C LEU A 312 29.13 14.14 8.22
N THR A 313 29.71 13.15 7.56
CA THR A 313 29.26 12.71 6.23
C THR A 313 28.68 11.30 6.34
N VAL A 314 27.43 11.15 5.94
CA VAL A 314 26.72 9.85 5.89
C VAL A 314 26.13 9.64 4.50
N ALA A 315 26.01 8.39 4.07
CA ALA A 315 25.46 8.06 2.76
C ALA A 315 24.23 7.16 2.88
N PHE A 316 23.21 7.41 2.07
CA PHE A 316 21.98 6.63 2.06
C PHE A 316 21.57 6.23 0.65
N ASN A 317 20.79 5.16 0.55
CA ASN A 317 20.04 4.87 -0.67
C ASN A 317 19.04 6.01 -0.93
N PRO A 318 19.11 6.68 -2.10
CA PRO A 318 18.28 7.85 -2.39
C PRO A 318 16.76 7.56 -2.42
N ASP A 319 16.36 6.36 -2.84
CA ASP A 319 14.95 5.96 -2.85
C ASP A 319 14.40 5.79 -1.43
N TYR A 320 15.18 5.17 -0.57
CA TYR A 320 14.79 4.97 0.82
C TYR A 320 14.78 6.28 1.59
N PHE A 321 15.75 7.15 1.31
CA PHE A 321 15.80 8.47 1.94
C PHE A 321 14.62 9.34 1.49
N ALA A 322 14.35 9.43 0.18
CA ALA A 322 13.20 10.14 -0.34
C ALA A 322 11.87 9.61 0.25
N ALA A 323 11.71 8.27 0.30
CA ALA A 323 10.53 7.64 0.87
C ALA A 323 10.30 8.02 2.35
N GLY A 324 11.39 8.10 3.14
CA GLY A 324 11.32 8.54 4.54
C GLY A 324 10.91 10.01 4.69
N VAL A 325 11.51 10.90 3.89
CA VAL A 325 11.18 12.34 3.89
C VAL A 325 9.75 12.59 3.43
N GLU A 326 9.29 11.90 2.37
CA GLU A 326 7.90 11.98 1.89
C GLU A 326 6.87 11.53 2.94
N ALA A 327 7.22 10.55 3.76
CA ALA A 327 6.34 10.02 4.80
C ALA A 327 6.24 10.92 6.03
N CYS A 328 7.23 11.78 6.27
CA CYS A 328 7.20 12.75 7.35
C CYS A 328 6.11 13.81 7.10
N GLN A 329 5.47 14.25 8.18
CA GLN A 329 4.47 15.32 8.17
C GLN A 329 5.04 16.59 8.81
N GLY A 330 4.56 17.74 8.34
CA GLY A 330 5.00 19.07 8.77
C GLY A 330 5.98 19.73 7.79
N ASP A 331 6.39 20.93 8.11
CA ASP A 331 7.18 21.80 7.24
C ASP A 331 8.67 21.43 7.26
N SER A 332 9.13 20.81 8.35
CA SER A 332 10.52 20.39 8.50
C SER A 332 10.64 18.90 8.87
N VAL A 333 11.81 18.35 8.60
CA VAL A 333 12.22 17.02 9.03
C VAL A 333 13.49 17.10 9.85
N THR A 334 13.58 16.21 10.83
CA THR A 334 14.76 16.04 11.66
C THR A 334 15.40 14.71 11.36
N LEU A 335 16.68 14.70 10.99
CA LEU A 335 17.53 13.53 10.82
C LEU A 335 18.49 13.43 12.01
N SER A 336 18.30 12.43 12.84
CA SER A 336 19.11 12.17 14.02
C SER A 336 20.06 11.01 13.78
N THR A 337 21.36 11.20 14.08
CA THR A 337 22.43 10.23 13.79
C THR A 337 23.38 10.06 14.97
N ILE A 338 24.01 8.88 15.05
CA ILE A 338 25.12 8.65 15.99
C ILE A 338 26.46 8.89 15.25
N ASP A 339 26.65 8.20 14.15
CA ASP A 339 27.85 8.27 13.29
C ASP A 339 27.49 7.86 11.84
N ALA A 340 28.49 7.79 10.97
CA ALA A 340 28.32 7.44 9.55
C ALA A 340 27.89 5.99 9.28
N LEU A 341 27.95 5.10 10.28
CA LEU A 341 27.77 3.66 10.12
C LEU A 341 26.55 3.11 10.88
N LYS A 342 25.98 3.90 11.77
CA LYS A 342 24.83 3.54 12.59
C LYS A 342 23.53 4.03 11.93
N PRO A 343 22.39 3.37 12.21
CA PRO A 343 21.12 3.80 11.68
C PRO A 343 20.79 5.27 12.03
N ALA A 344 20.25 5.98 11.08
CA ALA A 344 19.69 7.31 11.28
C ALA A 344 18.19 7.25 11.48
N VAL A 345 17.64 8.19 12.23
CA VAL A 345 16.20 8.31 12.49
C VAL A 345 15.66 9.60 11.91
N LEU A 346 14.64 9.50 11.07
CA LEU A 346 13.89 10.60 10.51
C LEU A 346 12.58 10.79 11.27
N ARG A 347 12.23 12.05 11.55
CA ARG A 347 10.93 12.46 12.11
C ARG A 347 10.46 13.74 11.44
N GLY A 348 9.15 13.90 11.31
CA GLY A 348 8.54 15.15 10.86
C GLY A 348 8.20 16.09 12.03
N SER A 349 8.13 17.38 11.79
CA SER A 349 7.83 18.39 12.82
C SER A 349 6.39 18.33 13.33
N ALA A 350 5.44 17.87 12.52
CA ALA A 350 4.02 17.84 12.91
C ALA A 350 3.57 16.50 13.52
N ASN A 351 4.39 15.44 13.47
CA ASN A 351 3.99 14.11 13.85
C ASN A 351 5.07 13.37 14.64
N THR A 352 4.90 13.33 15.96
CA THR A 352 5.81 12.63 16.89
C THR A 352 5.55 11.13 16.95
N ASP A 353 4.40 10.67 16.47
CA ASP A 353 3.97 9.27 16.53
C ASP A 353 4.48 8.44 15.35
N TYR A 354 5.29 9.05 14.48
CA TYR A 354 5.94 8.41 13.35
C TYR A 354 7.46 8.47 13.50
N LEU A 355 8.09 7.35 13.21
CA LEU A 355 9.54 7.21 13.16
C LEU A 355 9.91 6.43 11.91
N TYR A 356 10.89 6.93 11.18
CA TYR A 356 11.49 6.22 10.07
C TYR A 356 12.99 6.07 10.31
N LEU A 357 13.46 4.82 10.35
CA LEU A 357 14.86 4.49 10.51
C LEU A 357 15.45 4.10 9.15
N LEU A 358 16.65 4.56 8.87
CA LEU A 358 17.35 4.36 7.62
C LEU A 358 18.78 3.86 7.88
N MET A 359 19.13 2.72 7.30
CA MET A 359 20.49 2.18 7.37
C MET A 359 21.41 2.94 6.41
N PRO A 360 22.58 3.40 6.88
CA PRO A 360 23.56 4.03 5.99
C PRO A 360 24.21 3.01 5.06
N VAL A 361 24.59 3.52 3.88
CA VAL A 361 25.39 2.76 2.90
C VAL A 361 26.87 3.04 3.16
N ARG A 362 27.66 2.00 3.26
CA ARG A 362 29.13 2.16 3.37
C ARG A 362 29.67 2.69 2.04
N VAL A 363 30.35 3.80 2.11
CA VAL A 363 31.07 4.38 0.97
C VAL A 363 32.56 4.19 1.21
N PRO A 364 33.31 3.78 0.21
CA PRO A 364 34.76 3.65 0.31
C PRO A 364 35.45 5.00 0.52
#